data_4565b23f4b5a1da696537b494cad8357
#
_entry.id   4565b23f4b5a1da696537b494cad8357
#
_cell.length_a   1.000
_cell.length_b   1.000
_cell.length_c   1.000
_cell.angle_alpha   90.00
_cell.angle_beta   90.00
_cell.angle_gamma   90.00
#
_symmetry.space_group_name_H-M   'P 1'
#
loop_
_entity.id
_entity.type
_entity.pdbx_description
1 polymer ?
#
loop_
_entity_poly.entity_id
_entity_poly.type
_entity_poly.pdbx_seq_one_letter_code
_entity_poly.pdbx_strand_id
1 'polypeptide(L)'
;MKTICILLIIILILYLYSIKPRLFHRPDYSILKGYYYAHRGLHNMNPARPEQTKGNIPENSYTAIQKAVEQGYGVEFDVHLTKDSIPVVFHDDSLERVCGVAGNLRDYTYEELQQFSLLGTNEKIPAFTDILNMVNGRVPLIIEYKVENGNANQLCSICNAILADYNGPYC
;
A
#
# COMPACT_ATOMS: atom_id res chain seq x y z
N MET A 1 35.47 34.00 -13.12
CA MET A 1 35.14 33.67 -11.73
C MET A 1 33.75 34.17 -11.30
N LYS A 2 33.43 35.48 -11.35
CA LYS A 2 32.14 36.02 -10.89
C LYS A 2 30.92 35.36 -11.55
N THR A 3 30.95 35.13 -12.86
CA THR A 3 29.83 34.50 -13.60
C THR A 3 29.56 33.05 -13.18
N ILE A 4 30.63 32.28 -12.91
CA ILE A 4 30.55 30.91 -12.45
C ILE A 4 29.92 30.85 -11.03
N CYS A 5 30.34 31.76 -10.14
CA CYS A 5 29.78 31.86 -8.81
C CYS A 5 28.29 32.21 -8.83
N ILE A 6 27.86 33.12 -9.71
CA ILE A 6 26.43 33.48 -9.87
C ILE A 6 25.64 32.27 -10.36
N LEU A 7 26.15 31.54 -11.35
CA LEU A 7 25.49 30.33 -11.86
C LEU A 7 25.30 29.24 -10.77
N LEU A 8 26.35 29.00 -10.00
CA LEU A 8 26.29 28.04 -8.88
C LEU A 8 25.26 28.45 -7.80
N ILE A 9 25.17 29.76 -7.48
CA ILE A 9 24.17 30.27 -6.55
C ILE A 9 22.76 30.07 -7.10
N ILE A 10 22.53 30.34 -8.38
CA ILE A 10 21.22 30.12 -9.02
C ILE A 10 20.84 28.64 -8.98
N ILE A 11 21.76 27.74 -9.32
CA ILE A 11 21.54 26.29 -9.25
C ILE A 11 21.19 25.85 -7.82
N LEU A 12 21.93 26.35 -6.83
CA LEU A 12 21.66 26.05 -5.44
C LEU A 12 20.27 26.55 -5.00
N ILE A 13 19.88 27.78 -5.40
CA ILE A 13 18.55 28.33 -5.08
C ILE A 13 17.45 27.49 -5.73
N LEU A 14 17.60 27.09 -6.99
CA LEU A 14 16.65 26.24 -7.70
C LEU A 14 16.55 24.86 -7.04
N TYR A 15 17.67 24.28 -6.64
CA TYR A 15 17.70 23.01 -5.89
C TYR A 15 16.97 23.14 -4.56
N LEU A 16 17.30 24.14 -3.74
CA LEU A 16 16.63 24.38 -2.46
C LEU A 16 15.14 24.68 -2.64
N TYR A 17 14.76 25.35 -3.72
CA TYR A 17 13.35 25.57 -4.05
C TYR A 17 12.63 24.27 -4.39
N SER A 18 13.27 23.35 -5.10
CA SER A 18 12.66 22.07 -5.50
C SER A 18 12.47 21.09 -4.33
N ILE A 19 13.38 21.12 -3.34
CA ILE A 19 13.33 20.23 -2.18
C ILE A 19 12.64 20.85 -0.95
N LYS A 20 12.30 22.14 -1.01
CA LYS A 20 11.68 22.80 0.14
C LYS A 20 10.34 22.16 0.53
N PRO A 21 10.01 22.06 1.81
CA PRO A 21 8.69 21.64 2.26
C PRO A 21 7.60 22.57 1.67
N ARG A 22 6.45 22.01 1.33
CA ARG A 22 5.30 22.79 0.88
C ARG A 22 4.85 23.73 2.01
N LEU A 23 5.12 25.04 1.86
CA LEU A 23 4.84 26.03 2.89
C LEU A 23 3.37 26.47 2.91
N PHE A 24 2.72 26.43 1.73
CA PHE A 24 1.32 26.81 1.53
C PHE A 24 0.52 25.63 1.03
N HIS A 25 -0.79 25.60 1.31
CA HIS A 25 -1.70 24.52 0.92
C HIS A 25 -1.20 23.14 1.33
N ARG A 26 -0.70 23.04 2.58
CA ARG A 26 -0.32 21.74 3.16
C ARG A 26 -1.59 20.92 3.38
N PRO A 27 -1.62 19.65 2.94
CA PRO A 27 -2.69 18.77 3.34
C PRO A 27 -2.78 18.70 4.87
N ASP A 28 -3.99 18.63 5.40
CA ASP A 28 -4.18 18.41 6.83
C ASP A 28 -4.03 16.91 7.14
N TYR A 29 -2.90 16.58 7.74
CA TYR A 29 -2.63 15.21 8.20
C TYR A 29 -3.04 14.98 9.66
N SER A 30 -3.79 15.89 10.28
CA SER A 30 -4.20 15.77 11.69
C SER A 30 -5.01 14.50 11.93
N ILE A 31 -5.82 14.09 10.95
CA ILE A 31 -6.63 12.87 10.98
C ILE A 31 -5.81 11.57 11.02
N LEU A 32 -4.53 11.64 10.63
CA LEU A 32 -3.63 10.48 10.63
C LEU A 32 -2.78 10.42 11.91
N LYS A 33 -2.79 11.48 12.73
CA LYS A 33 -1.97 11.58 13.94
C LYS A 33 -2.64 10.87 15.12
N GLY A 34 -1.81 10.38 16.04
CA GLY A 34 -2.29 9.75 17.27
C GLY A 34 -2.58 8.26 17.14
N TYR A 35 -2.33 7.66 15.98
CA TYR A 35 -2.42 6.24 15.75
C TYR A 35 -1.04 5.59 15.65
N TYR A 36 -0.92 4.37 16.13
CA TYR A 36 0.12 3.45 15.69
C TYR A 36 -0.38 2.74 14.44
N TYR A 37 0.48 2.54 13.46
CA TYR A 37 0.10 1.91 12.19
C TYR A 37 0.65 0.50 12.11
N ALA A 38 -0.22 -0.45 11.79
CA ALA A 38 0.14 -1.82 11.49
C ALA A 38 0.57 -1.90 10.02
N HIS A 39 1.88 -2.05 9.79
CA HIS A 39 2.48 -2.21 8.47
C HIS A 39 2.03 -3.55 7.88
N ARG A 40 1.31 -3.52 6.75
CA ARG A 40 0.64 -4.67 6.11
C ARG A 40 -0.35 -5.40 7.02
N GLY A 41 -1.00 -4.64 7.91
CA GLY A 41 -1.89 -5.19 8.93
C GLY A 41 -1.16 -5.79 10.13
N LEU A 42 -1.92 -6.32 11.09
CA LEU A 42 -1.38 -6.93 12.30
C LEU A 42 -1.06 -8.42 12.06
N HIS A 43 -0.10 -8.65 11.18
CA HIS A 43 0.36 -9.98 10.77
C HIS A 43 1.39 -10.56 11.75
N ASN A 44 1.57 -11.88 11.75
CA ASN A 44 2.51 -12.59 12.61
C ASN A 44 3.32 -13.68 11.90
N MET A 45 3.25 -13.74 10.57
CA MET A 45 4.10 -14.57 9.73
C MET A 45 5.20 -13.73 9.10
N ASN A 46 6.42 -14.25 9.11
CA ASN A 46 7.56 -13.63 8.46
C ASN A 46 8.23 -14.64 7.54
N PRO A 47 8.03 -14.54 6.21
CA PRO A 47 8.61 -15.48 5.26
C PRO A 47 10.15 -15.44 5.21
N ALA A 48 10.75 -14.31 5.59
CA ALA A 48 12.22 -14.20 5.68
C ALA A 48 12.80 -14.80 6.98
N ARG A 49 11.95 -15.06 7.99
CA ARG A 49 12.33 -15.60 9.29
C ARG A 49 11.24 -16.53 9.82
N PRO A 50 11.05 -17.70 9.19
CA PRO A 50 9.97 -18.62 9.55
C PRO A 50 10.05 -19.10 11.01
N GLU A 51 11.26 -19.13 11.60
CA GLU A 51 11.48 -19.48 13.00
C GLU A 51 10.91 -18.45 14.00
N GLN A 52 10.62 -17.22 13.54
CA GLN A 52 10.01 -16.16 14.35
C GLN A 52 8.49 -16.08 14.17
N THR A 53 7.93 -16.92 13.32
CA THR A 53 6.50 -16.95 13.05
C THR A 53 5.76 -17.52 14.25
N LYS A 54 4.85 -16.72 14.85
CA LYS A 54 4.05 -17.08 16.02
C LYS A 54 2.59 -17.40 15.73
N GLY A 55 2.23 -17.60 14.46
CA GLY A 55 0.84 -17.86 14.07
C GLY A 55 0.64 -17.92 12.57
N ASN A 56 -0.60 -17.84 12.12
CA ASN A 56 -1.02 -18.11 10.75
C ASN A 56 -1.69 -16.89 10.08
N ILE A 57 -1.22 -15.68 10.37
CA ILE A 57 -1.78 -14.45 9.82
C ILE A 57 -0.75 -13.81 8.88
N PRO A 58 -0.92 -13.99 7.57
CA PRO A 58 -0.04 -13.41 6.57
C PRO A 58 -0.13 -11.88 6.52
N GLU A 59 0.94 -11.24 6.05
CA GLU A 59 0.93 -9.82 5.68
C GLU A 59 -0.11 -9.54 4.60
N ASN A 60 -0.67 -8.33 4.57
CA ASN A 60 -1.66 -7.89 3.57
C ASN A 60 -2.89 -8.81 3.44
N SER A 61 -3.12 -9.69 4.40
CA SER A 61 -4.31 -10.54 4.43
C SER A 61 -5.52 -9.81 5.04
N TYR A 62 -6.71 -10.30 4.72
CA TYR A 62 -7.95 -9.80 5.28
C TYR A 62 -7.93 -9.84 6.81
N THR A 63 -7.51 -10.98 7.37
CA THR A 63 -7.42 -11.18 8.84
C THR A 63 -6.38 -10.27 9.50
N ALA A 64 -5.24 -9.99 8.84
CA ALA A 64 -4.22 -9.09 9.39
C ALA A 64 -4.74 -7.66 9.52
N ILE A 65 -5.43 -7.19 8.50
CA ILE A 65 -6.01 -5.84 8.48
C ILE A 65 -7.19 -5.76 9.46
N GLN A 66 -8.08 -6.76 9.47
CA GLN A 66 -9.19 -6.83 10.42
C GLN A 66 -8.71 -6.75 11.87
N LYS A 67 -7.68 -7.50 12.23
CA LYS A 67 -7.12 -7.47 13.60
C LYS A 67 -6.54 -6.11 13.98
N ALA A 68 -5.88 -5.43 13.03
CA ALA A 68 -5.38 -4.08 13.27
C ALA A 68 -6.54 -3.12 13.58
N VAL A 69 -7.60 -3.17 12.78
CA VAL A 69 -8.81 -2.36 12.97
C VAL A 69 -9.51 -2.66 14.30
N GLU A 70 -9.66 -3.93 14.68
CA GLU A 70 -10.27 -4.35 15.94
C GLU A 70 -9.51 -3.85 17.18
N GLN A 71 -8.18 -3.67 17.04
CA GLN A 71 -7.33 -3.16 18.12
C GLN A 71 -7.13 -1.65 18.07
N GLY A 72 -7.79 -0.95 17.13
CA GLY A 72 -7.72 0.51 17.00
C GLY A 72 -6.41 1.04 16.40
N TYR A 73 -5.63 0.20 15.73
CA TYR A 73 -4.47 0.65 14.97
C TYR A 73 -4.90 1.24 13.62
N GLY A 74 -4.22 2.30 13.17
CA GLY A 74 -4.21 2.64 11.76
C GLY A 74 -3.60 1.51 10.95
N VAL A 75 -3.93 1.42 9.67
CA VAL A 75 -3.41 0.35 8.81
C VAL A 75 -2.66 0.95 7.63
N GLU A 76 -1.51 0.40 7.37
CA GLU A 76 -0.80 0.59 6.11
C GLU A 76 -0.89 -0.71 5.30
N PHE A 77 -1.08 -0.59 4.00
CA PHE A 77 -1.10 -1.73 3.07
C PHE A 77 -0.80 -1.31 1.63
N ASP A 78 -0.44 -2.29 0.82
CA ASP A 78 0.04 -2.13 -0.55
C ASP A 78 -1.04 -2.51 -1.57
N VAL A 79 -1.16 -1.75 -2.68
CA VAL A 79 -2.16 -2.00 -3.72
C VAL A 79 -1.50 -2.17 -5.09
N HIS A 80 -1.80 -3.28 -5.75
CA HIS A 80 -1.44 -3.59 -7.14
C HIS A 80 -2.67 -3.67 -8.03
N LEU A 81 -2.47 -3.62 -9.36
CA LEU A 81 -3.50 -3.99 -10.34
C LEU A 81 -3.27 -5.41 -10.88
N THR A 82 -4.35 -6.17 -10.93
CA THR A 82 -4.40 -7.44 -11.65
C THR A 82 -4.39 -7.25 -13.16
N LYS A 83 -4.27 -8.34 -13.92
CA LYS A 83 -4.37 -8.37 -15.40
C LYS A 83 -5.67 -7.75 -15.92
N ASP A 84 -6.77 -7.98 -15.22
CA ASP A 84 -8.09 -7.43 -15.51
C ASP A 84 -8.39 -6.10 -14.81
N SER A 85 -7.32 -5.45 -14.30
CA SER A 85 -7.37 -4.10 -13.71
C SER A 85 -8.21 -3.99 -12.43
N ILE A 86 -8.32 -5.06 -11.67
CA ILE A 86 -8.92 -5.06 -10.34
C ILE A 86 -7.83 -4.73 -9.32
N PRO A 87 -7.99 -3.68 -8.47
CA PRO A 87 -7.04 -3.40 -7.40
C PRO A 87 -7.11 -4.46 -6.31
N VAL A 88 -5.95 -4.99 -5.92
CA VAL A 88 -5.81 -6.02 -4.88
C VAL A 88 -4.75 -5.62 -3.86
N VAL A 89 -4.86 -6.14 -2.64
CA VAL A 89 -3.93 -5.83 -1.56
C VAL A 89 -2.83 -6.88 -1.51
N PHE A 90 -1.63 -6.48 -1.92
CA PHE A 90 -0.45 -7.34 -1.99
C PHE A 90 0.81 -6.48 -2.11
N HIS A 91 1.98 -6.96 -1.65
CA HIS A 91 3.20 -6.14 -1.63
C HIS A 91 4.10 -6.34 -2.84
N ASP A 92 4.40 -7.60 -3.20
CA ASP A 92 5.44 -7.92 -4.18
C ASP A 92 4.88 -7.92 -5.62
N ASP A 93 5.74 -7.60 -6.59
CA ASP A 93 5.41 -7.81 -8.00
C ASP A 93 5.24 -9.31 -8.31
N SER A 94 6.08 -10.15 -7.67
CA SER A 94 6.09 -11.62 -7.84
C SER A 94 5.24 -12.32 -6.78
N LEU A 95 4.55 -13.38 -7.18
CA LEU A 95 3.78 -14.25 -6.29
C LEU A 95 4.66 -15.25 -5.50
N GLU A 96 5.95 -15.34 -5.83
CA GLU A 96 6.83 -16.42 -5.37
C GLU A 96 7.00 -16.46 -3.85
N ARG A 97 7.33 -15.31 -3.24
CA ARG A 97 7.64 -15.22 -1.80
C ARG A 97 6.43 -15.54 -0.92
N VAL A 98 5.27 -15.04 -1.28
CA VAL A 98 4.07 -15.10 -0.43
C VAL A 98 3.13 -16.23 -0.85
N CYS A 99 3.02 -16.51 -2.14
CA CYS A 99 2.13 -17.56 -2.64
C CYS A 99 2.84 -18.85 -3.03
N GLY A 100 4.19 -18.84 -3.14
CA GLY A 100 4.96 -20.01 -3.59
C GLY A 100 4.76 -20.36 -5.07
N VAL A 101 4.27 -19.42 -5.88
CA VAL A 101 3.95 -19.59 -7.29
C VAL A 101 4.84 -18.70 -8.13
N ALA A 102 5.45 -19.24 -9.19
CA ALA A 102 6.23 -18.45 -10.13
C ALA A 102 5.33 -17.53 -10.97
N GLY A 103 5.77 -16.31 -11.24
CA GLY A 103 5.05 -15.33 -12.04
C GLY A 103 4.76 -14.04 -11.29
N ASN A 104 4.30 -13.02 -12.03
CA ASN A 104 3.98 -11.73 -11.46
C ASN A 104 2.46 -11.61 -11.26
N LEU A 105 2.07 -10.90 -10.21
CA LEU A 105 0.66 -10.66 -9.87
C LEU A 105 -0.14 -10.13 -11.07
N ARG A 106 0.40 -9.16 -11.79
CA ARG A 106 -0.23 -8.52 -12.95
C ARG A 106 -0.49 -9.45 -14.14
N ASP A 107 0.10 -10.64 -14.16
CA ASP A 107 -0.10 -11.61 -15.25
C ASP A 107 -1.37 -12.44 -15.06
N TYR A 108 -2.02 -12.34 -13.90
CA TYR A 108 -3.21 -13.07 -13.49
C TYR A 108 -4.42 -12.14 -13.32
N THR A 109 -5.61 -12.66 -13.67
CA THR A 109 -6.88 -12.03 -13.31
C THR A 109 -7.15 -12.18 -11.81
N TYR A 110 -8.06 -11.37 -11.25
CA TYR A 110 -8.45 -11.51 -9.85
C TYR A 110 -8.98 -12.91 -9.52
N GLU A 111 -9.78 -13.50 -10.40
CA GLU A 111 -10.32 -14.86 -10.24
C GLU A 111 -9.20 -15.91 -10.19
N GLU A 112 -8.22 -15.82 -11.08
CA GLU A 112 -7.05 -16.71 -11.07
C GLU A 112 -6.23 -16.58 -9.78
N LEU A 113 -6.05 -15.36 -9.25
CA LEU A 113 -5.34 -15.12 -7.99
C LEU A 113 -6.04 -15.77 -6.79
N GLN A 114 -7.37 -15.96 -6.82
CA GLN A 114 -8.11 -16.60 -5.73
C GLN A 114 -7.79 -18.10 -5.57
N GLN A 115 -7.09 -18.71 -6.53
CA GLN A 115 -6.59 -20.08 -6.39
C GLN A 115 -5.38 -20.17 -5.47
N PHE A 116 -4.60 -19.10 -5.34
CA PHE A 116 -3.39 -19.08 -4.54
C PHE A 116 -3.68 -18.75 -3.06
N SER A 117 -2.84 -19.27 -2.19
CA SER A 117 -2.94 -19.05 -0.74
C SER A 117 -1.75 -18.24 -0.25
N LEU A 118 -1.99 -17.34 0.70
CA LEU A 118 -0.93 -16.56 1.34
C LEU A 118 -0.20 -17.43 2.36
N LEU A 119 1.12 -17.64 2.15
CA LEU A 119 2.01 -18.38 3.06
C LEU A 119 1.48 -19.74 3.51
N GLY A 120 0.79 -20.46 2.61
CA GLY A 120 0.23 -21.78 2.89
C GLY A 120 -0.96 -21.80 3.86
N THR A 121 -1.58 -20.66 4.12
CA THR A 121 -2.80 -20.54 4.94
C THR A 121 -4.07 -20.64 4.08
N ASN A 122 -5.25 -20.47 4.67
CA ASN A 122 -6.51 -20.33 3.93
C ASN A 122 -6.77 -18.89 3.44
N GLU A 123 -5.93 -17.92 3.82
CA GLU A 123 -6.06 -16.54 3.40
C GLU A 123 -5.74 -16.39 1.91
N LYS A 124 -6.50 -15.53 1.25
CA LYS A 124 -6.38 -15.21 -0.17
C LYS A 124 -5.93 -13.76 -0.35
N ILE A 125 -5.52 -13.41 -1.55
CA ILE A 125 -5.22 -12.02 -1.93
C ILE A 125 -6.55 -11.26 -1.93
N PRO A 126 -6.76 -10.28 -1.01
CA PRO A 126 -8.05 -9.61 -0.93
C PRO A 126 -8.18 -8.52 -1.99
N ALA A 127 -9.39 -8.26 -2.46
CA ALA A 127 -9.67 -7.08 -3.27
C ALA A 127 -9.58 -5.82 -2.41
N PHE A 128 -9.12 -4.73 -3.00
CA PHE A 128 -9.02 -3.43 -2.33
C PHE A 128 -10.38 -2.95 -1.80
N THR A 129 -11.44 -3.14 -2.58
CA THR A 129 -12.81 -2.82 -2.20
C THR A 129 -13.27 -3.58 -0.96
N ASP A 130 -12.90 -4.86 -0.84
CA ASP A 130 -13.29 -5.68 0.31
C ASP A 130 -12.62 -5.18 1.60
N ILE A 131 -11.35 -4.76 1.49
CA ILE A 131 -10.63 -4.14 2.60
C ILE A 131 -11.27 -2.81 3.01
N LEU A 132 -11.57 -1.93 2.05
CA LEU A 132 -12.23 -0.65 2.35
C LEU A 132 -13.60 -0.85 3.03
N ASN A 133 -14.40 -1.79 2.52
CA ASN A 133 -15.70 -2.13 3.10
C ASN A 133 -15.56 -2.67 4.52
N MET A 134 -14.59 -3.54 4.76
CA MET A 134 -14.33 -4.11 6.09
C MET A 134 -13.84 -3.04 7.06
N VAL A 135 -12.92 -2.14 6.65
CA VAL A 135 -12.43 -1.04 7.51
C VAL A 135 -13.54 -0.04 7.80
N ASN A 136 -14.31 0.34 6.79
CA ASN A 136 -15.49 1.21 6.90
C ASN A 136 -15.23 2.48 7.74
N GLY A 137 -14.10 3.16 7.50
CA GLY A 137 -13.75 4.42 8.16
C GLY A 137 -13.36 4.34 9.64
N ARG A 138 -13.30 3.14 10.24
CA ARG A 138 -13.04 2.97 11.68
C ARG A 138 -11.66 3.39 12.13
N VAL A 139 -10.66 3.30 11.26
CA VAL A 139 -9.27 3.68 11.49
C VAL A 139 -8.69 4.35 10.25
N PRO A 140 -7.64 5.19 10.39
CA PRO A 140 -6.98 5.79 9.24
C PRO A 140 -6.17 4.76 8.44
N LEU A 141 -6.10 5.00 7.12
CA LEU A 141 -5.37 4.15 6.17
C LEU A 141 -4.19 4.91 5.56
N ILE A 142 -3.07 4.20 5.41
CA ILE A 142 -1.96 4.58 4.55
C ILE A 142 -1.94 3.57 3.40
N ILE A 143 -2.13 4.05 2.16
CA ILE A 143 -2.31 3.20 0.98
C ILE A 143 -1.12 3.41 0.06
N GLU A 144 -0.24 2.42 -0.02
CA GLU A 144 0.90 2.47 -0.93
C GLU A 144 0.50 1.92 -2.31
N TYR A 145 0.62 2.75 -3.35
CA TYR A 145 0.38 2.31 -4.73
C TYR A 145 1.65 1.71 -5.32
N LYS A 146 1.62 0.42 -5.62
CA LYS A 146 2.71 -0.30 -6.28
C LYS A 146 2.64 -0.08 -7.80
N VAL A 147 3.46 0.84 -8.28
CA VAL A 147 3.50 1.19 -9.69
C VAL A 147 4.44 0.26 -10.44
N GLU A 148 3.92 -0.43 -11.44
CA GLU A 148 4.68 -1.32 -12.32
C GLU A 148 4.56 -0.90 -13.79
N ASN A 149 5.68 -0.96 -14.52
CA ASN A 149 5.72 -0.75 -15.99
C ASN A 149 4.92 0.46 -16.50
N GLY A 150 4.91 1.56 -15.74
CA GLY A 150 4.25 2.79 -16.15
C GLY A 150 2.73 2.80 -15.98
N ASN A 151 2.15 1.88 -15.21
CA ASN A 151 0.71 1.82 -14.93
C ASN A 151 0.20 2.87 -13.92
N ALA A 152 1.05 3.81 -13.48
CA ALA A 152 0.72 4.80 -12.45
C ALA A 152 -0.62 5.52 -12.69
N ASN A 153 -0.85 6.00 -13.92
CA ASN A 153 -2.08 6.72 -14.26
C ASN A 153 -3.32 5.82 -14.13
N GLN A 154 -3.22 4.57 -14.56
CA GLN A 154 -4.31 3.61 -14.48
C GLN A 154 -4.61 3.26 -13.03
N LEU A 155 -3.59 2.88 -12.26
CA LEU A 155 -3.71 2.53 -10.83
C LEU A 155 -4.33 3.70 -10.04
N CYS A 156 -3.78 4.92 -10.18
CA CYS A 156 -4.32 6.11 -9.51
C CYS A 156 -5.77 6.40 -9.92
N SER A 157 -6.11 6.30 -11.21
CA SER A 157 -7.46 6.58 -11.69
C SER A 157 -8.48 5.61 -11.10
N ILE A 158 -8.18 4.31 -11.10
CA ILE A 158 -9.08 3.28 -10.59
C ILE A 158 -9.23 3.39 -9.08
N CYS A 159 -8.11 3.48 -8.34
CA CYS A 159 -8.14 3.58 -6.89
C CYS A 159 -8.82 4.86 -6.42
N ASN A 160 -8.58 6.01 -7.07
CA ASN A 160 -9.25 7.26 -6.74
C ASN A 160 -10.76 7.22 -6.99
N ALA A 161 -11.20 6.52 -8.05
CA ALA A 161 -12.64 6.34 -8.30
C ALA A 161 -13.30 5.51 -7.18
N ILE A 162 -12.63 4.45 -6.69
CA ILE A 162 -13.09 3.64 -5.56
C ILE A 162 -13.09 4.46 -4.25
N LEU A 163 -12.02 5.22 -4.01
CA LEU A 163 -11.87 6.03 -2.80
C LEU A 163 -12.82 7.22 -2.75
N ALA A 164 -13.40 7.67 -3.88
CA ALA A 164 -14.39 8.74 -3.90
C ALA A 164 -15.65 8.41 -3.08
N ASP A 165 -15.98 7.13 -2.95
CA ASP A 165 -17.12 6.66 -2.17
C ASP A 165 -16.73 6.21 -0.74
N TYR A 166 -15.44 6.27 -0.38
CA TYR A 166 -14.96 5.87 0.92
C TYR A 166 -14.99 7.02 1.93
N ASN A 167 -15.72 6.86 3.03
CA ASN A 167 -15.92 7.89 4.06
C ASN A 167 -14.95 7.84 5.23
N GLY A 168 -13.76 7.23 5.06
CA GLY A 168 -12.74 7.13 6.11
C GLY A 168 -11.53 8.03 5.86
N PRO A 169 -10.70 8.28 6.90
CA PRO A 169 -9.43 8.98 6.73
C PRO A 169 -8.40 8.11 6.01
N TYR A 170 -7.74 8.65 4.98
CA TYR A 170 -6.67 7.97 4.26
C TYR A 170 -5.64 8.95 3.66
N CYS A 171 -4.47 8.44 3.30
CA CYS A 171 -3.48 9.11 2.47
C CYS A 171 -2.77 8.14 1.51
#